data_d8d3b62e040c9b461b02fd158a9f7b09
#
_entry.id   d8d3b62e040c9b461b02fd158a9f7b09
#
_cell.length_a   1.000
_cell.length_b   1.000
_cell.length_c   1.000
_cell.angle_alpha   90.00
_cell.angle_beta   90.00
_cell.angle_gamma   90.00
#
_symmetry.space_group_name_H-M   'P 1'
#
loop_
_entity.id
_entity.type
_entity.pdbx_description
1 polymer ?
#
loop_
_entity_poly.entity_id
_entity_poly.type
_entity_poly.pdbx_seq_one_letter_code
_entity_poly.pdbx_strand_id
1 'polypeptide(L)'
;MADIIIRNYRQADEPAIEDITYRTGFKGEDLTGRDFFDDRRLFFLLFIYYYTRYEPEHFFVAVDASNDTVIGFICGATDTAAQEKNFQKKVVPRIIARTFLYTSWRYPRTFKMLLRMMKGMGTVGDHDTAARVRAAYPAHLHINLLPEYQHKGIGTRLTQHFEDHLIGQNVRGVHLQTTSHNRKAVPFYEKLGFEILQETAIKGHPLLDDLTLITFAKKLTATEGGNGYGPC
;
A
#
# COMPACT_ATOMS: atom_id res chain seq x y z
N MET A 1 19.95 -19.36 -2.06
CA MET A 1 18.82 -18.41 -1.96
C MET A 1 19.24 -17.18 -2.73
N ALA A 2 18.31 -16.55 -3.48
CA ALA A 2 18.63 -15.27 -4.13
C ALA A 2 19.07 -14.26 -3.06
N ASP A 3 20.12 -13.50 -3.34
CA ASP A 3 20.59 -12.43 -2.46
C ASP A 3 19.65 -11.24 -2.64
N ILE A 4 18.78 -11.02 -1.66
CA ILE A 4 17.77 -9.95 -1.69
C ILE A 4 18.27 -8.76 -0.88
N ILE A 5 18.42 -7.63 -1.52
CA ILE A 5 18.76 -6.35 -0.87
C ILE A 5 17.51 -5.46 -0.75
N ILE A 6 17.45 -4.67 0.32
CA ILE A 6 16.45 -3.63 0.49
C ILE A 6 17.17 -2.29 0.38
N ARG A 7 16.66 -1.40 -0.46
CA ARG A 7 17.20 -0.07 -0.68
C ARG A 7 16.11 0.96 -0.91
N ASN A 8 16.48 2.22 -0.81
CA ASN A 8 15.58 3.30 -1.18
C ASN A 8 15.17 3.20 -2.65
N TYR A 9 13.94 3.62 -2.91
CA TYR A 9 13.38 3.79 -4.24
C TYR A 9 14.25 4.74 -5.10
N ARG A 10 14.32 4.44 -6.39
CA ARG A 10 14.88 5.31 -7.43
C ARG A 10 13.85 5.51 -8.53
N GLN A 11 13.87 6.65 -9.19
CA GLN A 11 12.90 6.92 -10.27
C GLN A 11 12.92 5.86 -11.39
N ALA A 12 14.06 5.24 -11.64
CA ALA A 12 14.19 4.13 -12.60
C ALA A 12 13.38 2.88 -12.21
N ASP A 13 12.99 2.74 -10.94
CA ASP A 13 12.20 1.61 -10.45
C ASP A 13 10.68 1.75 -10.77
N GLU A 14 10.22 2.96 -11.14
CA GLU A 14 8.78 3.24 -11.30
C GLU A 14 8.07 2.25 -12.24
N PRO A 15 8.62 1.83 -13.40
CA PRO A 15 7.97 0.84 -14.26
C PRO A 15 7.76 -0.52 -13.57
N ALA A 16 8.75 -0.99 -12.81
CA ALA A 16 8.64 -2.25 -12.07
C ALA A 16 7.62 -2.13 -10.93
N ILE A 17 7.58 -0.99 -10.22
CA ILE A 17 6.61 -0.73 -9.17
C ILE A 17 5.19 -0.67 -9.72
N GLU A 18 4.98 -0.03 -10.88
CA GLU A 18 3.68 -0.02 -11.56
C GLU A 18 3.22 -1.45 -11.91
N ASP A 19 4.11 -2.30 -12.43
CA ASP A 19 3.82 -3.70 -12.74
C ASP A 19 3.50 -4.51 -11.48
N ILE A 20 4.34 -4.40 -10.43
CA ILE A 20 4.12 -5.08 -9.15
C ILE A 20 2.79 -4.66 -8.53
N THR A 21 2.48 -3.36 -8.51
CA THR A 21 1.21 -2.84 -7.99
C THR A 21 0.02 -3.49 -8.69
N TYR A 22 0.09 -3.64 -10.01
CA TYR A 22 -0.98 -4.24 -10.80
C TYR A 22 -1.05 -5.76 -10.59
N ARG A 23 0.09 -6.46 -10.56
CA ARG A 23 0.16 -7.92 -10.35
C ARG A 23 -0.19 -8.37 -8.94
N THR A 24 -0.31 -7.46 -7.99
CA THR A 24 -0.66 -7.76 -6.59
C THR A 24 -1.89 -7.00 -6.12
N GLY A 25 -2.54 -6.26 -7.00
CA GLY A 25 -3.58 -5.29 -6.66
C GLY A 25 -4.94 -5.87 -6.27
N PHE A 26 -5.22 -7.13 -6.60
CA PHE A 26 -6.51 -7.75 -6.28
C PHE A 26 -6.36 -8.84 -5.22
N LYS A 27 -6.65 -8.50 -3.97
CA LYS A 27 -6.53 -9.44 -2.83
C LYS A 27 -5.13 -10.05 -2.68
N GLY A 28 -4.10 -9.35 -3.13
CA GLY A 28 -2.73 -9.88 -3.23
C GLY A 28 -2.49 -10.78 -4.46
N GLU A 29 -3.43 -10.80 -5.43
CA GLU A 29 -3.38 -11.58 -6.66
C GLU A 29 -3.29 -10.70 -7.90
N ASP A 30 -2.88 -11.30 -9.02
CA ASP A 30 -2.68 -10.62 -10.30
C ASP A 30 -4.01 -10.12 -10.91
N LEU A 31 -4.03 -8.87 -11.30
CA LEU A 31 -5.11 -8.24 -12.06
C LEU A 31 -5.05 -8.54 -13.56
N THR A 32 -3.93 -9.07 -14.06
CA THR A 32 -3.73 -9.37 -15.47
C THR A 32 -4.79 -10.35 -15.98
N GLY A 33 -5.48 -10.00 -17.07
CA GLY A 33 -6.54 -10.81 -17.63
C GLY A 33 -7.89 -10.74 -16.92
N ARG A 34 -8.02 -9.97 -15.85
CA ARG A 34 -9.31 -9.72 -15.18
C ARG A 34 -10.09 -8.61 -15.90
N ASP A 35 -11.36 -8.84 -16.10
CA ASP A 35 -12.21 -8.00 -16.98
C ASP A 35 -12.72 -6.69 -16.38
N PHE A 36 -12.20 -6.25 -15.22
CA PHE A 36 -12.81 -5.10 -14.52
C PHE A 36 -11.90 -3.87 -14.34
N PHE A 37 -10.59 -4.01 -14.46
CA PHE A 37 -9.66 -2.89 -14.31
C PHE A 37 -8.46 -3.07 -15.26
N ASP A 38 -8.51 -2.46 -16.44
CA ASP A 38 -7.52 -2.62 -17.51
C ASP A 38 -6.60 -1.39 -17.72
N ASP A 39 -6.85 -0.28 -17.03
CA ASP A 39 -5.96 0.88 -17.01
C ASP A 39 -4.93 0.78 -15.88
N ARG A 40 -3.78 0.14 -16.16
CA ARG A 40 -2.69 -0.05 -15.19
C ARG A 40 -2.19 1.27 -14.61
N ARG A 41 -2.01 2.30 -15.46
CA ARG A 41 -1.52 3.60 -15.00
C ARG A 41 -2.51 4.30 -14.07
N LEU A 42 -3.80 4.17 -14.32
CA LEU A 42 -4.82 4.72 -13.41
C LEU A 42 -4.80 3.97 -12.07
N PHE A 43 -4.61 2.65 -12.09
CA PHE A 43 -4.47 1.85 -10.88
C PHE A 43 -3.27 2.31 -10.04
N PHE A 44 -2.13 2.50 -10.68
CA PHE A 44 -0.94 3.05 -10.02
C PHE A 44 -1.17 4.46 -9.44
N LEU A 45 -1.85 5.36 -10.19
CA LEU A 45 -2.22 6.70 -9.72
C LEU A 45 -3.09 6.67 -8.46
N LEU A 46 -4.02 5.71 -8.38
CA LEU A 46 -4.95 5.57 -7.26
C LEU A 46 -4.26 5.13 -5.97
N PHE A 47 -3.22 4.30 -6.05
CA PHE A 47 -2.69 3.62 -4.86
C PHE A 47 -1.25 3.98 -4.49
N ILE A 48 -0.35 4.14 -5.47
CA ILE A 48 1.10 4.18 -5.20
C ILE A 48 1.79 5.46 -5.69
N TYR A 49 1.31 6.07 -6.76
CA TYR A 49 1.94 7.25 -7.39
C TYR A 49 2.27 8.37 -6.42
N TYR A 50 1.41 8.60 -5.41
CA TYR A 50 1.66 9.65 -4.41
C TYR A 50 3.03 9.48 -3.74
N TYR A 51 3.33 8.27 -3.29
CA TYR A 51 4.55 7.97 -2.53
C TYR A 51 5.79 8.06 -3.41
N THR A 52 5.75 7.56 -4.64
CA THR A 52 6.90 7.67 -5.55
C THR A 52 7.22 9.12 -5.93
N ARG A 53 6.23 10.01 -5.88
CA ARG A 53 6.38 11.39 -6.36
C ARG A 53 6.55 12.43 -5.27
N TYR A 54 5.94 12.22 -4.11
CA TYR A 54 5.85 13.26 -3.07
C TYR A 54 6.47 12.85 -1.73
N GLU A 55 6.70 11.57 -1.51
CA GLU A 55 7.31 11.02 -0.30
C GLU A 55 8.27 9.85 -0.64
N PRO A 56 9.17 10.01 -1.66
CA PRO A 56 10.08 8.93 -2.07
C PRO A 56 11.07 8.51 -0.97
N GLU A 57 11.33 9.36 0.01
CA GLU A 57 12.15 9.09 1.19
C GLU A 57 11.55 8.00 2.10
N HIS A 58 10.23 7.77 1.99
CA HIS A 58 9.49 6.74 2.72
C HIS A 58 9.15 5.54 1.82
N PHE A 59 9.94 5.33 0.76
CA PHE A 59 9.70 4.27 -0.21
C PHE A 59 10.94 3.37 -0.35
N PHE A 60 10.79 2.07 -0.07
CA PHE A 60 11.87 1.09 -0.16
C PHE A 60 11.49 -0.05 -1.09
N VAL A 61 12.47 -0.55 -1.84
CA VAL A 61 12.31 -1.66 -2.77
C VAL A 61 13.15 -2.85 -2.33
N ALA A 62 12.60 -4.05 -2.52
CA ALA A 62 13.34 -5.30 -2.45
C ALA A 62 13.82 -5.65 -3.86
N VAL A 63 15.11 -5.92 -4.00
CA VAL A 63 15.78 -6.20 -5.27
C VAL A 63 16.46 -7.54 -5.19
N ASP A 64 16.26 -8.38 -6.20
CA ASP A 64 17.06 -9.59 -6.40
C ASP A 64 18.42 -9.18 -6.99
N ALA A 65 19.47 -9.24 -6.16
CA ALA A 65 20.81 -8.79 -6.54
C ALA A 65 21.44 -9.61 -7.67
N SER A 66 20.92 -10.82 -7.92
CA SER A 66 21.48 -11.69 -8.98
C SER A 66 21.21 -11.17 -10.39
N ASN A 67 20.14 -10.36 -10.56
CA ASN A 67 19.69 -9.85 -11.86
C ASN A 67 19.21 -8.38 -11.81
N ASP A 68 19.42 -7.69 -10.68
CA ASP A 68 19.00 -6.30 -10.41
C ASP A 68 17.49 -6.07 -10.62
N THR A 69 16.67 -7.10 -10.35
CA THR A 69 15.21 -7.02 -10.55
C THR A 69 14.50 -6.57 -9.30
N VAL A 70 13.68 -5.53 -9.37
CA VAL A 70 12.77 -5.13 -8.30
C VAL A 70 11.64 -6.16 -8.19
N ILE A 71 11.51 -6.78 -7.03
CA ILE A 71 10.59 -7.90 -6.77
C ILE A 71 9.47 -7.57 -5.80
N GLY A 72 9.57 -6.45 -5.13
CA GLY A 72 8.58 -5.96 -4.17
C GLY A 72 8.97 -4.60 -3.62
N PHE A 73 8.06 -4.01 -2.88
CA PHE A 73 8.29 -2.71 -2.24
C PHE A 73 7.46 -2.57 -0.96
N ILE A 74 7.87 -1.63 -0.13
CA ILE A 74 7.10 -1.06 0.97
C ILE A 74 7.17 0.46 0.89
N CYS A 75 6.05 1.11 1.10
CA CYS A 75 5.98 2.57 1.16
C CYS A 75 4.89 3.01 2.14
N GLY A 76 4.91 4.27 2.51
CA GLY A 76 3.88 4.83 3.36
C GLY A 76 4.12 6.31 3.62
N ALA A 77 3.36 6.85 4.57
CA ALA A 77 3.52 8.21 5.06
C ALA A 77 3.74 8.22 6.56
N THR A 78 4.49 9.18 7.05
CA THR A 78 4.70 9.40 8.49
C THR A 78 3.52 10.12 9.15
N ASP A 79 2.73 10.86 8.35
CA ASP A 79 1.50 11.56 8.74
C ASP A 79 0.40 11.32 7.69
N THR A 80 -0.51 10.40 8.01
CA THR A 80 -1.64 10.04 7.15
C THR A 80 -2.56 11.23 6.86
N ALA A 81 -2.80 12.10 7.82
CA ALA A 81 -3.71 13.24 7.61
C ALA A 81 -3.11 14.26 6.63
N ALA A 82 -1.81 14.51 6.74
CA ALA A 82 -1.09 15.36 5.79
C ALA A 82 -1.06 14.71 4.40
N GLN A 83 -0.81 13.40 4.32
CA GLN A 83 -0.80 12.64 3.09
C GLN A 83 -2.17 12.68 2.38
N GLU A 84 -3.27 12.41 3.07
CA GLU A 84 -4.64 12.48 2.52
C GLU A 84 -4.95 13.85 1.91
N LYS A 85 -4.64 14.92 2.65
CA LYS A 85 -4.82 16.30 2.17
C LYS A 85 -4.01 16.59 0.91
N ASN A 86 -2.76 16.15 0.89
CA ASN A 86 -1.87 16.33 -0.26
C ASN A 86 -2.31 15.48 -1.45
N PHE A 87 -2.77 14.25 -1.22
CA PHE A 87 -3.32 13.37 -2.24
C PHE A 87 -4.52 14.00 -2.93
N GLN A 88 -5.49 14.50 -2.14
CA GLN A 88 -6.66 15.21 -2.67
C GLN A 88 -6.25 16.41 -3.54
N LYS A 89 -5.27 17.18 -3.11
CA LYS A 89 -4.83 18.38 -3.83
C LYS A 89 -3.99 18.09 -5.07
N LYS A 90 -3.09 17.08 -4.98
CA LYS A 90 -2.04 16.88 -6.00
C LYS A 90 -2.33 15.72 -6.95
N VAL A 91 -2.98 14.65 -6.49
CA VAL A 91 -3.18 13.42 -7.27
C VAL A 91 -4.59 13.31 -7.82
N VAL A 92 -5.62 13.62 -7.03
CA VAL A 92 -7.02 13.54 -7.48
C VAL A 92 -7.29 14.32 -8.77
N PRO A 93 -6.78 15.55 -8.99
CA PRO A 93 -6.96 16.22 -10.27
C PRO A 93 -6.37 15.45 -11.47
N ARG A 94 -5.24 14.75 -11.26
CA ARG A 94 -4.62 13.90 -12.30
C ARG A 94 -5.47 12.66 -12.59
N ILE A 95 -6.03 12.04 -11.54
CA ILE A 95 -6.95 10.91 -11.67
C ILE A 95 -8.17 11.32 -12.48
N ILE A 96 -8.79 12.47 -12.15
CA ILE A 96 -9.95 13.02 -12.86
C ILE A 96 -9.59 13.29 -14.32
N ALA A 97 -8.53 14.03 -14.58
CA ALA A 97 -8.10 14.35 -15.93
C ALA A 97 -7.85 13.07 -16.74
N ARG A 98 -7.09 12.10 -16.21
CA ARG A 98 -6.86 10.82 -16.90
C ARG A 98 -8.15 10.06 -17.15
N THR A 99 -9.06 10.01 -16.17
CA THR A 99 -10.33 9.28 -16.28
C THR A 99 -11.17 9.82 -17.43
N PHE A 100 -11.33 11.13 -17.52
CA PHE A 100 -12.17 11.74 -18.57
C PHE A 100 -11.47 11.89 -19.91
N LEU A 101 -10.17 12.22 -19.93
CA LEU A 101 -9.45 12.48 -21.18
C LEU A 101 -8.92 11.21 -21.85
N TYR A 102 -8.76 10.11 -21.10
CA TYR A 102 -8.11 8.92 -21.63
C TYR A 102 -8.83 7.62 -21.28
N THR A 103 -9.10 7.35 -20.00
CA THR A 103 -9.67 6.07 -19.54
C THR A 103 -11.09 5.85 -20.11
N SER A 104 -11.91 6.90 -20.21
CA SER A 104 -13.31 6.80 -20.63
C SER A 104 -13.49 6.17 -22.03
N TRP A 105 -12.59 6.44 -22.96
CA TRP A 105 -12.65 5.91 -24.32
C TRP A 105 -11.68 4.75 -24.59
N ARG A 106 -10.50 4.76 -23.93
CA ARG A 106 -9.48 3.73 -24.18
C ARG A 106 -9.67 2.48 -23.33
N TYR A 107 -10.22 2.63 -22.12
CA TYR A 107 -10.42 1.60 -21.13
C TYR A 107 -11.87 1.57 -20.61
N PRO A 108 -12.84 1.22 -21.45
CA PRO A 108 -14.27 1.31 -21.11
C PRO A 108 -14.65 0.40 -19.93
N ARG A 109 -13.95 -0.70 -19.70
CA ARG A 109 -14.18 -1.61 -18.57
C ARG A 109 -13.82 -0.93 -17.25
N THR A 110 -12.61 -0.35 -17.15
CA THR A 110 -12.18 0.46 -16.00
C THR A 110 -13.16 1.61 -15.76
N PHE A 111 -13.56 2.34 -16.81
CA PHE A 111 -14.48 3.47 -16.67
C PHE A 111 -15.85 3.03 -16.11
N LYS A 112 -16.44 1.95 -16.64
CA LYS A 112 -17.68 1.37 -16.11
C LYS A 112 -17.54 0.93 -14.65
N MET A 113 -16.39 0.37 -14.30
CA MET A 113 -16.09 -0.03 -12.94
C MET A 113 -16.05 1.17 -11.99
N LEU A 114 -15.36 2.25 -12.35
CA LEU A 114 -15.33 3.48 -11.56
C LEU A 114 -16.74 4.05 -11.34
N LEU A 115 -17.58 4.08 -12.37
CA LEU A 115 -18.97 4.51 -12.26
C LEU A 115 -19.79 3.62 -11.31
N ARG A 116 -19.56 2.31 -11.32
CA ARG A 116 -20.21 1.39 -10.37
C ARG A 116 -19.74 1.63 -8.94
N MET A 117 -18.43 1.82 -8.73
CA MET A 117 -17.88 2.15 -7.42
C MET A 117 -18.46 3.45 -6.87
N MET A 118 -18.56 4.51 -7.68
CA MET A 118 -19.17 5.78 -7.27
C MET A 118 -20.64 5.64 -6.87
N LYS A 119 -21.40 4.76 -7.53
CA LYS A 119 -22.82 4.50 -7.19
C LYS A 119 -22.99 3.59 -5.98
N GLY A 120 -22.05 2.66 -5.75
CA GLY A 120 -22.14 1.64 -4.70
C GLY A 120 -21.45 2.03 -3.39
N MET A 121 -20.54 2.99 -3.40
CA MET A 121 -19.86 3.43 -2.19
C MET A 121 -20.75 4.37 -1.40
N GLY A 122 -21.50 3.81 -0.47
CA GLY A 122 -21.92 4.54 0.72
C GLY A 122 -20.70 4.98 1.53
N THR A 123 -20.87 5.86 2.50
CA THR A 123 -19.80 6.26 3.43
C THR A 123 -19.20 5.02 4.08
N VAL A 124 -17.96 4.70 3.72
CA VAL A 124 -17.23 3.58 4.30
C VAL A 124 -16.63 4.04 5.63
N GLY A 125 -17.19 3.54 6.72
CA GLY A 125 -16.64 3.73 8.07
C GLY A 125 -17.10 5.00 8.81
N ASP A 126 -16.85 4.98 10.11
CA ASP A 126 -17.06 6.10 11.01
C ASP A 126 -15.86 7.04 10.94
N HIS A 127 -16.10 8.31 10.55
CA HIS A 127 -15.06 9.34 10.46
C HIS A 127 -14.34 9.59 11.79
N ASP A 128 -15.04 9.46 12.91
CA ASP A 128 -14.46 9.68 14.24
C ASP A 128 -13.48 8.57 14.61
N THR A 129 -13.82 7.32 14.29
CA THR A 129 -12.93 6.18 14.52
C THR A 129 -11.68 6.28 13.64
N ALA A 130 -11.82 6.64 12.37
CA ALA A 130 -10.68 6.86 11.49
C ALA A 130 -9.77 7.99 12.00
N ALA A 131 -10.33 9.08 12.53
CA ALA A 131 -9.58 10.17 13.13
C ALA A 131 -8.81 9.72 14.39
N ARG A 132 -9.43 8.91 15.25
CA ARG A 132 -8.77 8.34 16.44
C ARG A 132 -7.61 7.42 16.08
N VAL A 133 -7.78 6.57 15.07
CA VAL A 133 -6.71 5.69 14.57
C VAL A 133 -5.52 6.54 14.09
N ARG A 134 -5.76 7.55 13.25
CA ARG A 134 -4.69 8.45 12.76
C ARG A 134 -4.00 9.23 13.89
N ALA A 135 -4.73 9.63 14.91
CA ALA A 135 -4.13 10.33 16.05
C ALA A 135 -3.23 9.42 16.89
N ALA A 136 -3.59 8.16 17.07
CA ALA A 136 -2.81 7.19 17.86
C ALA A 136 -1.68 6.54 17.04
N TYR A 137 -1.90 6.32 15.73
CA TYR A 137 -1.01 5.66 14.79
C TYR A 137 -0.88 6.54 13.53
N PRO A 138 -0.06 7.62 13.57
CA PRO A 138 -0.05 8.64 12.52
C PRO A 138 0.46 8.13 11.17
N ALA A 139 1.38 7.17 11.16
CA ALA A 139 1.89 6.60 9.92
C ALA A 139 0.97 5.52 9.35
N HIS A 140 1.06 5.32 8.05
CA HIS A 140 0.48 4.13 7.39
C HIS A 140 1.45 3.52 6.38
N LEU A 141 1.20 2.28 5.99
CA LEU A 141 2.03 1.57 5.02
C LEU A 141 1.23 0.82 3.95
N HIS A 142 1.90 0.62 2.81
CA HIS A 142 1.55 -0.31 1.75
C HIS A 142 2.74 -1.23 1.48
N ILE A 143 2.49 -2.53 1.36
CA ILE A 143 3.51 -3.51 1.02
C ILE A 143 3.00 -4.41 -0.11
N ASN A 144 3.82 -4.58 -1.13
CA ASN A 144 3.52 -5.43 -2.28
C ASN A 144 4.75 -6.27 -2.62
N LEU A 145 4.55 -7.56 -2.81
CA LEU A 145 5.61 -8.51 -3.15
C LEU A 145 5.10 -9.49 -4.19
N LEU A 146 5.87 -9.67 -5.27
CA LEU A 146 5.52 -10.60 -6.34
C LEU A 146 5.25 -12.00 -5.77
N PRO A 147 4.21 -12.72 -6.27
CA PRO A 147 3.78 -14.00 -5.71
C PRO A 147 4.90 -15.04 -5.60
N GLU A 148 5.79 -15.09 -6.58
CA GLU A 148 6.92 -16.01 -6.65
C GLU A 148 8.01 -15.77 -5.58
N TYR A 149 7.98 -14.60 -4.94
CA TYR A 149 8.90 -14.20 -3.87
C TYR A 149 8.25 -14.19 -2.48
N GLN A 150 6.95 -14.48 -2.38
CA GLN A 150 6.23 -14.58 -1.10
C GLN A 150 6.71 -15.80 -0.29
N HIS A 151 6.41 -15.81 1.01
CA HIS A 151 6.76 -16.89 1.96
C HIS A 151 8.27 -17.17 2.15
N LYS A 152 9.15 -16.24 1.70
CA LYS A 152 10.61 -16.32 1.83
C LYS A 152 11.18 -15.34 2.87
N GLY A 153 10.34 -14.77 3.74
CA GLY A 153 10.76 -13.81 4.76
C GLY A 153 10.99 -12.38 4.26
N ILE A 154 10.87 -12.14 2.94
CA ILE A 154 11.16 -10.81 2.34
C ILE A 154 10.19 -9.75 2.83
N GLY A 155 8.88 -10.08 2.91
CA GLY A 155 7.87 -9.17 3.46
C GLY A 155 8.16 -8.77 4.90
N THR A 156 8.61 -9.70 5.74
CA THR A 156 9.03 -9.42 7.13
C THR A 156 10.19 -8.43 7.14
N ARG A 157 11.22 -8.66 6.33
CA ARG A 157 12.40 -7.76 6.24
C ARG A 157 12.01 -6.36 5.75
N LEU A 158 11.13 -6.25 4.74
CA LEU A 158 10.60 -4.97 4.27
C LEU A 158 9.85 -4.24 5.38
N THR A 159 8.97 -4.92 6.10
CA THR A 159 8.19 -4.32 7.19
C THR A 159 9.10 -3.84 8.32
N GLN A 160 10.05 -4.68 8.76
CA GLN A 160 11.04 -4.30 9.78
C GLN A 160 11.85 -3.08 9.35
N HIS A 161 12.36 -3.06 8.11
CA HIS A 161 13.10 -1.92 7.57
C HIS A 161 12.29 -0.62 7.59
N PHE A 162 10.99 -0.70 7.27
CA PHE A 162 10.08 0.45 7.31
C PHE A 162 9.76 0.87 8.75
N GLU A 163 9.58 -0.07 9.68
CA GLU A 163 9.38 0.23 11.09
C GLU A 163 10.60 0.94 11.69
N ASP A 164 11.82 0.45 11.39
CA ASP A 164 13.08 1.07 11.84
C ASP A 164 13.22 2.50 11.29
N HIS A 165 12.85 2.69 10.01
CA HIS A 165 12.80 4.02 9.39
C HIS A 165 11.82 4.95 10.11
N LEU A 166 10.60 4.49 10.43
CA LEU A 166 9.59 5.27 11.15
C LEU A 166 10.05 5.62 12.58
N ILE A 167 10.68 4.67 13.27
CA ILE A 167 11.27 4.89 14.60
C ILE A 167 12.34 5.99 14.53
N GLY A 168 13.21 5.94 13.52
CA GLY A 168 14.22 6.97 13.26
C GLY A 168 13.63 8.36 12.98
N GLN A 169 12.38 8.43 12.53
CA GLN A 169 11.60 9.67 12.33
C GLN A 169 10.76 10.05 13.57
N ASN A 170 10.95 9.36 14.71
CA ASN A 170 10.16 9.56 15.94
C ASN A 170 8.64 9.35 15.77
N VAL A 171 8.23 8.50 14.85
CA VAL A 171 6.83 8.14 14.65
C VAL A 171 6.39 7.11 15.67
N ARG A 172 5.30 7.38 16.39
CA ARG A 172 4.85 6.58 17.54
C ARG A 172 4.09 5.33 17.20
N GLY A 173 3.57 5.22 15.98
CA GLY A 173 2.76 4.08 15.58
C GLY A 173 2.40 4.12 14.10
N VAL A 174 2.13 2.95 13.57
CA VAL A 174 1.77 2.72 12.17
C VAL A 174 0.48 1.91 12.09
N HIS A 175 -0.36 2.24 11.12
CA HIS A 175 -1.55 1.46 10.80
C HIS A 175 -1.54 1.05 9.33
N LEU A 176 -2.38 0.09 8.99
CA LEU A 176 -2.62 -0.32 7.62
C LEU A 176 -4.04 -0.86 7.49
N GLN A 177 -4.51 -0.97 6.27
CA GLN A 177 -5.80 -1.57 5.96
C GLN A 177 -5.63 -2.72 4.98
N THR A 178 -6.37 -3.80 5.23
CA THR A 178 -6.49 -4.91 4.30
C THR A 178 -7.94 -5.37 4.25
N THR A 179 -8.25 -6.33 3.40
CA THR A 179 -9.60 -6.85 3.26
C THR A 179 -9.68 -8.29 3.75
N SER A 180 -10.85 -8.73 4.25
CA SER A 180 -11.12 -10.11 4.68
C SER A 180 -10.84 -11.16 3.60
N HIS A 181 -10.88 -10.75 2.32
CA HIS A 181 -10.58 -11.64 1.20
C HIS A 181 -9.06 -11.85 0.99
N ASN A 182 -8.21 -10.99 1.55
CA ASN A 182 -6.76 -11.21 1.54
C ASN A 182 -6.36 -12.13 2.71
N ARG A 183 -6.70 -13.40 2.59
CA ARG A 183 -6.51 -14.40 3.66
C ARG A 183 -5.07 -14.56 4.13
N LYS A 184 -4.08 -14.16 3.31
CA LYS A 184 -2.65 -14.23 3.65
C LYS A 184 -2.19 -13.05 4.51
N ALA A 185 -2.87 -11.91 4.43
CA ALA A 185 -2.47 -10.69 5.10
C ALA A 185 -2.70 -10.76 6.62
N VAL A 186 -3.83 -11.31 7.07
CA VAL A 186 -4.16 -11.36 8.49
C VAL A 186 -3.08 -12.07 9.30
N PRO A 187 -2.75 -13.36 9.05
CA PRO A 187 -1.72 -14.04 9.83
C PRO A 187 -0.32 -13.46 9.64
N PHE A 188 -0.06 -12.78 8.51
CA PHE A 188 1.21 -12.09 8.28
C PHE A 188 1.38 -10.91 9.22
N TYR A 189 0.38 -10.04 9.34
CA TYR A 189 0.47 -8.86 10.19
C TYR A 189 0.42 -9.20 11.68
N GLU A 190 -0.41 -10.19 12.09
CA GLU A 190 -0.43 -10.68 13.46
C GLU A 190 0.95 -11.20 13.89
N LYS A 191 1.62 -11.99 13.03
CA LYS A 191 2.98 -12.48 13.28
C LYS A 191 4.02 -11.36 13.45
N LEU A 192 3.79 -10.21 12.84
CA LEU A 192 4.64 -9.01 12.95
C LEU A 192 4.27 -8.13 14.17
N GLY A 193 3.29 -8.54 14.98
CA GLY A 193 2.87 -7.83 16.17
C GLY A 193 1.90 -6.67 15.90
N PHE A 194 1.24 -6.67 14.74
CA PHE A 194 0.11 -5.78 14.50
C PHE A 194 -1.15 -6.34 15.15
N GLU A 195 -1.97 -5.47 15.72
CA GLU A 195 -3.25 -5.79 16.33
C GLU A 195 -4.40 -5.31 15.45
N ILE A 196 -5.49 -6.06 15.38
CA ILE A 196 -6.72 -5.63 14.73
C ILE A 196 -7.39 -4.57 15.61
N LEU A 197 -7.51 -3.35 15.10
CA LEU A 197 -8.20 -2.26 15.78
C LEU A 197 -9.69 -2.19 15.42
N GLN A 198 -10.01 -2.51 14.15
CA GLN A 198 -11.36 -2.33 13.63
C GLN A 198 -11.60 -3.26 12.45
N GLU A 199 -12.82 -3.76 12.39
CA GLU A 199 -13.38 -4.43 11.24
C GLU A 199 -14.63 -3.68 10.77
N THR A 200 -14.69 -3.31 9.50
CA THR A 200 -15.79 -2.55 8.92
C THR A 200 -16.39 -3.28 7.74
N ALA A 201 -17.64 -3.70 7.83
CA ALA A 201 -18.34 -4.32 6.70
C ALA A 201 -18.62 -3.28 5.60
N ILE A 202 -18.20 -3.57 4.39
CA ILE A 202 -18.46 -2.75 3.20
C ILE A 202 -19.63 -3.35 2.43
N LYS A 203 -20.77 -2.69 2.50
CA LYS A 203 -21.96 -3.12 1.76
C LYS A 203 -21.96 -2.58 0.34
N GLY A 204 -22.42 -3.40 -0.61
CA GLY A 204 -22.61 -2.97 -2.00
C GLY A 204 -21.33 -2.77 -2.79
N HIS A 205 -20.22 -3.40 -2.40
CA HIS A 205 -19.01 -3.36 -3.21
C HIS A 205 -19.25 -4.05 -4.57
N PRO A 206 -18.94 -3.41 -5.72
CA PRO A 206 -19.36 -3.88 -7.03
C PRO A 206 -18.70 -5.18 -7.52
N LEU A 207 -17.66 -5.65 -6.82
CA LEU A 207 -16.88 -6.85 -7.20
C LEU A 207 -16.83 -7.92 -6.11
N LEU A 208 -17.20 -7.59 -4.89
CA LEU A 208 -16.98 -8.46 -3.74
C LEU A 208 -18.21 -8.44 -2.84
N ASP A 209 -18.80 -9.59 -2.68
CA ASP A 209 -19.82 -9.82 -1.65
C ASP A 209 -19.12 -9.99 -0.29
N ASP A 210 -19.78 -9.59 0.79
CA ASP A 210 -19.33 -9.75 2.18
C ASP A 210 -17.90 -9.24 2.44
N LEU A 211 -17.57 -8.08 1.86
CA LEU A 211 -16.27 -7.46 2.05
C LEU A 211 -16.18 -6.81 3.43
N THR A 212 -15.17 -7.19 4.21
CA THR A 212 -14.80 -6.51 5.46
C THR A 212 -13.44 -5.85 5.29
N LEU A 213 -13.36 -4.57 5.60
CA LEU A 213 -12.12 -3.83 5.73
C LEU A 213 -11.56 -4.05 7.14
N ILE A 214 -10.34 -4.52 7.24
CA ILE A 214 -9.66 -4.79 8.50
C ILE A 214 -8.55 -3.75 8.67
N THR A 215 -8.63 -2.99 9.75
CA THR A 215 -7.60 -2.01 10.13
C THR A 215 -6.70 -2.63 11.18
N PHE A 216 -5.42 -2.74 10.85
CA PHE A 216 -4.35 -3.15 11.75
C PHE A 216 -3.56 -1.96 12.23
N ALA A 217 -3.00 -2.04 13.44
CA ALA A 217 -2.06 -1.05 13.93
C ALA A 217 -1.01 -1.67 14.85
N LYS A 218 0.12 -0.96 14.94
CA LYS A 218 1.24 -1.33 15.80
C LYS A 218 1.85 -0.06 16.42
N LYS A 219 2.05 -0.07 17.73
CA LYS A 219 2.86 0.95 18.40
C LYS A 219 4.33 0.73 18.07
N LEU A 220 5.02 1.78 17.75
CA LEU A 220 6.45 1.77 17.49
C LEU A 220 7.17 2.31 18.72
N THR A 221 7.98 1.46 19.34
CA THR A 221 8.85 1.85 20.46
C THR A 221 10.29 1.63 20.01
N ALA A 222 11.16 2.61 20.30
CA ALA A 222 12.58 2.37 20.16
C ALA A 222 12.94 1.16 21.05
N THR A 223 13.44 0.10 20.46
CA THR A 223 13.99 -1.02 21.21
C THR A 223 15.21 -0.51 21.98
N GLU A 224 15.13 -0.47 23.32
CA GLU A 224 16.32 -0.33 24.14
C GLU A 224 17.21 -1.54 23.86
N GLY A 225 18.19 -1.43 22.98
CA GLY A 225 19.18 -2.48 22.71
C GLY A 225 19.38 -2.85 21.25
N GLY A 226 19.80 -1.91 20.42
CA GLY A 226 20.35 -2.15 19.08
C GLY A 226 21.72 -1.51 18.99
N ASN A 227 22.78 -2.30 19.21
CA ASN A 227 24.18 -1.92 19.10
C ASN A 227 24.48 -1.22 17.77
N GLY A 228 25.21 -0.13 17.90
CA GLY A 228 25.68 0.75 16.85
C GLY A 228 26.28 0.04 15.62
N TYR A 229 25.81 0.48 14.50
CA TYR A 229 26.65 0.56 13.32
C TYR A 229 27.08 2.03 13.20
N GLY A 230 28.32 2.27 13.66
CA GLY A 230 29.03 3.51 13.43
C GLY A 230 29.27 3.75 11.94
N PRO A 231 29.48 5.02 11.56
CA PRO A 231 29.71 5.37 10.15
C PRO A 231 31.08 4.86 9.71
N CYS A 232 31.10 4.18 8.56
CA CYS A 232 32.26 4.09 7.68
C CYS A 232 31.93 4.71 6.34
#